data_2d9dd51dbcb0898473eadbb794ba3556
#
_entry.id   2d9dd51dbcb0898473eadbb794ba3556
#
_cell.length_a   1.000
_cell.length_b   1.000
_cell.length_c   1.000
_cell.angle_alpha   90.00
_cell.angle_beta   90.00
_cell.angle_gamma   90.00
#
_symmetry.space_group_name_H-M   'P 1'
#
loop_
_entity.id
_entity.type
_entity.pdbx_description
1 polymer ?
#
loop_
_entity_poly.entity_id
_entity_poly.type
_entity_poly.pdbx_seq_one_letter_code
_entity_poly.pdbx_strand_id
1 'polypeptide(L)'
;MHVISGRFKGVALTTPKTGTRPTTDRTKEAIFSHLDSWQVLDDARVLDLFAGTGALGIEALSRGARELVAVESSAPAAALIAKTLTALQRNRSWERGMTARVIRARAEKYVASGAARSASNADAAGGSAKSAAFDVIFIDPPYAFATEDCNQLLSDMVAHGIAGGNTTIVLERSARSDEPVPPEGWVLGEHRDYGETAVWYIESALETSEASETSGATDE
;
A
#
# COMPACT_ATOMS: atom_id res chain seq x y z
N MET A 1 5.01 18.57 -1.79
CA MET A 1 4.70 17.24 -2.38
C MET A 1 3.39 17.34 -3.13
N HIS A 2 3.23 16.62 -4.22
CA HIS A 2 2.01 16.59 -5.05
C HIS A 2 1.81 15.20 -5.66
N VAL A 3 0.64 14.94 -6.20
CA VAL A 3 0.34 13.74 -6.99
C VAL A 3 1.08 13.85 -8.32
N ILE A 4 1.84 12.81 -8.68
CA ILE A 4 2.78 12.85 -9.81
C ILE A 4 2.07 12.51 -11.13
N SER A 5 1.20 11.50 -11.12
CA SER A 5 0.58 10.98 -12.34
C SER A 5 -0.90 10.63 -12.16
N GLY A 6 -1.57 10.25 -13.23
CA GLY A 6 -2.93 9.75 -13.23
C GLY A 6 -3.99 10.83 -13.11
N ARG A 7 -5.21 10.42 -12.66
CA ARG A 7 -6.44 11.22 -12.67
C ARG A 7 -6.42 12.44 -11.74
N PHE A 8 -5.56 12.44 -10.73
CA PHE A 8 -5.40 13.54 -9.77
C PHE A 8 -4.05 14.24 -9.87
N LYS A 9 -3.33 14.08 -10.99
CA LYS A 9 -2.02 14.70 -11.24
C LYS A 9 -2.03 16.18 -10.88
N GLY A 10 -1.01 16.62 -10.13
CA GLY A 10 -0.81 18.02 -9.72
C GLY A 10 -1.56 18.43 -8.46
N VAL A 11 -2.40 17.57 -7.88
CA VAL A 11 -3.05 17.86 -6.60
C VAL A 11 -2.00 17.97 -5.50
N ALA A 12 -2.00 19.09 -4.77
CA ALA A 12 -1.07 19.33 -3.67
C ALA A 12 -1.42 18.48 -2.45
N LEU A 13 -0.41 17.81 -1.90
CA LEU A 13 -0.49 17.06 -0.65
C LEU A 13 0.11 17.90 0.47
N THR A 14 -0.70 18.20 1.49
CA THR A 14 -0.26 19.03 2.61
C THR A 14 0.63 18.22 3.54
N THR A 15 1.85 18.68 3.75
CA THR A 15 2.80 18.07 4.68
C THR A 15 2.64 18.66 6.07
N PRO A 16 2.60 17.85 7.15
CA PRO A 16 2.67 18.36 8.51
C PRO A 16 3.95 19.19 8.72
N LYS A 17 3.88 20.23 9.55
CA LYS A 17 4.99 21.18 9.74
C LYS A 17 6.23 20.60 10.46
N THR A 18 6.11 19.41 11.05
CA THR A 18 7.20 18.78 11.82
C THR A 18 7.15 17.24 11.69
N GLY A 19 8.32 16.60 11.50
CA GLY A 19 8.57 15.24 11.95
C GLY A 19 8.51 14.11 10.93
N THR A 20 8.16 14.34 9.68
CA THR A 20 8.22 13.29 8.65
C THR A 20 9.18 13.70 7.53
N ARG A 21 10.17 12.85 7.23
CA ARG A 21 10.90 12.93 5.96
C ARG A 21 9.96 12.36 4.91
N PRO A 22 9.48 13.17 3.96
CA PRO A 22 8.63 12.63 2.92
C PRO A 22 9.46 11.70 2.04
N THR A 23 8.92 10.54 1.67
CA THR A 23 9.40 9.77 0.51
C THR A 23 9.65 10.74 -0.63
N THR A 24 10.84 10.75 -1.19
CA THR A 24 11.17 11.73 -2.23
C THR A 24 10.27 11.50 -3.44
N ASP A 25 9.90 12.56 -4.17
CA ASP A 25 9.09 12.42 -5.39
C ASP A 25 9.77 11.43 -6.38
N ARG A 26 11.10 11.32 -6.35
CA ARG A 26 11.86 10.37 -7.18
C ARG A 26 11.65 8.92 -6.74
N THR A 27 11.72 8.63 -5.43
CA THR A 27 11.49 7.27 -4.90
C THR A 27 10.05 6.86 -5.17
N LYS A 28 9.09 7.76 -4.93
CA LYS A 28 7.68 7.52 -5.23
C LYS A 28 7.46 7.22 -6.71
N GLU A 29 8.03 8.01 -7.62
CA GLU A 29 7.92 7.74 -9.06
C GLU A 29 8.48 6.37 -9.44
N ALA A 30 9.62 5.98 -8.87
CA ALA A 30 10.23 4.70 -9.15
C ALA A 30 9.38 3.52 -8.64
N ILE A 31 8.81 3.62 -7.42
CA ILE A 31 7.88 2.62 -6.88
C ILE A 31 6.68 2.47 -7.82
N PHE A 32 6.05 3.57 -8.19
CA PHE A 32 4.86 3.51 -9.02
C PHE A 32 5.13 3.10 -10.47
N SER A 33 6.27 3.46 -11.06
CA SER A 33 6.68 2.93 -12.37
C SER A 33 6.78 1.40 -12.36
N HIS A 34 7.24 0.84 -11.24
CA HIS A 34 7.34 -0.59 -11.08
C HIS A 34 5.95 -1.25 -10.94
N LEU A 35 5.10 -0.74 -10.05
CA LEU A 35 3.73 -1.23 -9.88
C LEU A 35 2.89 -1.10 -11.17
N ASP A 36 3.08 -0.02 -11.94
CA ASP A 36 2.43 0.18 -13.24
C ASP A 36 2.88 -0.89 -14.24
N SER A 37 4.18 -1.29 -14.23
CA SER A 37 4.69 -2.35 -15.12
C SER A 37 4.08 -3.72 -14.80
N TRP A 38 3.73 -3.97 -13.55
CA TRP A 38 3.02 -5.17 -13.11
C TRP A 38 1.50 -5.08 -13.25
N GLN A 39 0.97 -3.90 -13.58
CA GLN A 39 -0.48 -3.65 -13.74
C GLN A 39 -1.31 -3.95 -12.47
N VAL A 40 -0.70 -3.89 -11.29
CA VAL A 40 -1.35 -4.26 -10.02
C VAL A 40 -2.21 -3.14 -9.43
N LEU A 41 -2.24 -1.96 -10.05
CA LEU A 41 -3.00 -0.81 -9.54
C LEU A 41 -4.41 -0.67 -10.12
N ASP A 42 -4.70 -1.31 -11.26
CA ASP A 42 -5.99 -1.14 -11.93
C ASP A 42 -7.12 -1.82 -11.15
N ASP A 43 -8.14 -1.06 -10.81
CA ASP A 43 -9.26 -1.46 -9.93
C ASP A 43 -8.83 -2.00 -8.54
N ALA A 44 -7.61 -1.69 -8.10
CA ALA A 44 -7.01 -2.24 -6.90
C ALA A 44 -7.63 -1.70 -5.61
N ARG A 45 -7.63 -2.55 -4.57
CA ARG A 45 -7.87 -2.20 -3.18
C ARG A 45 -6.53 -1.95 -2.50
N VAL A 46 -6.30 -0.73 -2.03
CA VAL A 46 -5.02 -0.30 -1.49
C VAL A 46 -5.12 -0.02 0.00
N LEU A 47 -4.15 -0.54 0.76
CA LEU A 47 -3.93 -0.21 2.16
C LEU A 47 -2.61 0.56 2.27
N ASP A 48 -2.65 1.73 2.90
CA ASP A 48 -1.47 2.55 3.18
C ASP A 48 -1.29 2.60 4.70
N LEU A 49 -0.42 1.74 5.22
CA LEU A 49 -0.04 1.70 6.63
C LEU A 49 1.07 2.73 6.89
N PHE A 50 1.01 3.46 7.99
CA PHE A 50 1.89 4.60 8.27
C PHE A 50 1.74 5.73 7.24
N ALA A 51 0.51 6.06 6.88
CA ALA A 51 0.20 6.86 5.70
C ALA A 51 0.79 8.29 5.70
N GLY A 52 1.15 8.86 6.83
CA GLY A 52 1.82 10.17 6.92
C GLY A 52 1.04 11.29 6.24
N THR A 53 1.43 11.64 5.03
CA THR A 53 0.73 12.61 4.17
C THR A 53 -0.34 11.97 3.27
N GLY A 54 -0.42 10.65 3.24
CA GLY A 54 -1.22 9.88 2.30
C GLY A 54 -0.63 9.81 0.89
N ALA A 55 0.68 10.10 0.75
CA ALA A 55 1.30 10.29 -0.56
C ALA A 55 1.29 9.02 -1.42
N LEU A 56 1.53 7.85 -0.83
CA LEU A 56 1.52 6.58 -1.56
C LEU A 56 0.08 6.15 -1.89
N GLY A 57 -0.80 6.11 -0.91
CA GLY A 57 -2.18 5.71 -1.15
C GLY A 57 -2.94 6.62 -2.12
N ILE A 58 -2.75 7.95 -2.03
CA ILE A 58 -3.40 8.90 -2.95
C ILE A 58 -2.81 8.81 -4.36
N GLU A 59 -1.50 8.55 -4.51
CA GLU A 59 -0.89 8.28 -5.81
C GLU A 59 -1.48 7.02 -6.45
N ALA A 60 -1.66 5.94 -5.66
CA ALA A 60 -2.30 4.70 -6.13
C ALA A 60 -3.74 4.96 -6.62
N LEU A 61 -4.56 5.70 -5.86
CA LEU A 61 -5.89 6.14 -6.32
C LEU A 61 -5.83 6.91 -7.63
N SER A 62 -4.82 7.76 -7.81
CA SER A 62 -4.64 8.54 -9.02
C SER A 62 -4.31 7.69 -10.23
N ARG A 63 -3.60 6.57 -10.03
CA ARG A 63 -3.11 5.68 -11.10
C ARG A 63 -4.02 4.50 -11.42
N GLY A 64 -5.17 4.33 -10.76
CA GLY A 64 -6.13 3.29 -11.15
C GLY A 64 -6.84 2.62 -9.99
N ALA A 65 -6.30 2.67 -8.77
CA ALA A 65 -6.94 2.06 -7.63
C ALA A 65 -8.36 2.61 -7.39
N ARG A 66 -9.28 1.74 -6.98
CA ARG A 66 -10.67 2.10 -6.66
C ARG A 66 -10.93 2.27 -5.18
N GLU A 67 -10.14 1.61 -4.32
CA GLU A 67 -10.31 1.71 -2.87
C GLU A 67 -8.99 2.10 -2.21
N LEU A 68 -9.05 3.06 -1.27
CA LEU A 68 -7.94 3.40 -0.39
C LEU A 68 -8.38 3.35 1.06
N VAL A 69 -7.64 2.60 1.87
CA VAL A 69 -7.67 2.71 3.33
C VAL A 69 -6.31 3.22 3.79
N ALA A 70 -6.26 4.45 4.27
CA ALA A 70 -5.07 5.03 4.87
C ALA A 70 -5.12 4.89 6.38
N VAL A 71 -4.06 4.37 6.99
CA VAL A 71 -3.95 4.22 8.45
C VAL A 71 -2.85 5.14 8.96
N GLU A 72 -3.20 6.05 9.87
CA GLU A 72 -2.27 7.05 10.41
C GLU A 72 -2.53 7.28 11.91
N SER A 73 -1.48 7.19 12.70
CA SER A 73 -1.57 7.33 14.16
C SER A 73 -1.64 8.78 14.63
N SER A 74 -0.98 9.68 13.92
CA SER A 74 -0.94 11.12 14.22
C SER A 74 -2.27 11.79 13.88
N ALA A 75 -2.96 12.33 14.88
CA ALA A 75 -4.23 13.02 14.68
C ALA A 75 -4.13 14.21 13.71
N PRO A 76 -3.10 15.07 13.77
CA PRO A 76 -2.92 16.14 12.79
C PRO A 76 -2.70 15.62 11.35
N ALA A 77 -1.89 14.57 11.17
CA ALA A 77 -1.64 13.97 9.85
C ALA A 77 -2.92 13.32 9.29
N ALA A 78 -3.62 12.52 10.09
CA ALA A 78 -4.90 11.91 9.70
C ALA A 78 -5.95 12.97 9.30
N ALA A 79 -6.02 14.10 10.01
CA ALA A 79 -6.93 15.20 9.64
C ALA A 79 -6.56 15.86 8.29
N LEU A 80 -5.26 15.96 7.97
CA LEU A 80 -4.80 16.46 6.68
C LEU A 80 -5.15 15.49 5.54
N ILE A 81 -4.94 14.18 5.76
CA ILE A 81 -5.37 13.15 4.80
C ILE A 81 -6.87 13.25 4.57
N ALA A 82 -7.69 13.28 5.63
CA ALA A 82 -9.15 13.40 5.53
C ALA A 82 -9.59 14.60 4.70
N LYS A 83 -8.95 15.76 4.93
CA LYS A 83 -9.22 17.00 4.16
C LYS A 83 -8.88 16.80 2.68
N THR A 84 -7.75 16.19 2.38
CA THR A 84 -7.32 15.91 1.00
C THR A 84 -8.31 14.95 0.32
N LEU A 85 -8.67 13.83 0.98
CA LEU A 85 -9.63 12.87 0.45
C LEU A 85 -11.00 13.52 0.18
N THR A 86 -11.48 14.36 1.10
CA THR A 86 -12.73 15.12 0.90
C THR A 86 -12.67 16.04 -0.33
N ALA A 87 -11.52 16.66 -0.59
CA ALA A 87 -11.32 17.49 -1.77
C ALA A 87 -11.29 16.65 -3.06
N LEU A 88 -10.63 15.50 -3.03
CA LEU A 88 -10.57 14.55 -4.16
C LEU A 88 -11.95 13.99 -4.51
N GLN A 89 -12.76 13.64 -3.52
CA GLN A 89 -14.13 13.15 -3.72
C GLN A 89 -15.05 14.16 -4.42
N ARG A 90 -14.70 15.46 -4.37
CA ARG A 90 -15.42 16.55 -5.09
C ARG A 90 -14.79 16.85 -6.45
N ASN A 91 -13.67 16.22 -6.78
CA ASN A 91 -13.01 16.42 -8.06
C ASN A 91 -13.81 15.71 -9.17
N ARG A 92 -13.90 16.36 -10.34
CA ARG A 92 -14.58 15.80 -11.52
C ARG A 92 -13.98 14.46 -12.00
N SER A 93 -12.73 14.17 -11.65
CA SER A 93 -12.04 12.92 -11.98
C SER A 93 -12.28 11.82 -10.95
N TRP A 94 -13.10 12.08 -9.91
CA TRP A 94 -13.54 11.04 -8.99
C TRP A 94 -14.60 10.17 -9.66
N GLU A 95 -14.34 8.90 -9.83
CA GLU A 95 -15.21 7.98 -10.54
C GLU A 95 -16.22 7.31 -9.61
N ARG A 96 -17.34 6.89 -10.20
CA ARG A 96 -18.36 6.12 -9.47
C ARG A 96 -17.75 4.78 -9.01
N GLY A 97 -17.96 4.43 -7.75
CA GLY A 97 -17.42 3.20 -7.16
C GLY A 97 -16.06 3.38 -6.47
N MET A 98 -15.39 4.50 -6.67
CA MET A 98 -14.20 4.81 -5.88
C MET A 98 -14.55 5.09 -4.43
N THR A 99 -13.73 4.58 -3.52
CA THR A 99 -13.84 4.85 -2.09
C THR A 99 -12.48 5.17 -1.50
N ALA A 100 -12.45 6.09 -0.55
CA ALA A 100 -11.24 6.38 0.21
C ALA A 100 -11.59 6.85 1.61
N ARG A 101 -10.86 6.34 2.59
CA ARG A 101 -11.01 6.72 3.99
C ARG A 101 -9.66 6.73 4.69
N VAL A 102 -9.58 7.52 5.76
CA VAL A 102 -8.47 7.49 6.69
C VAL A 102 -8.95 6.96 8.04
N ILE A 103 -8.17 6.06 8.62
CA ILE A 103 -8.41 5.48 9.95
C ILE A 103 -7.30 5.97 10.87
N ARG A 104 -7.70 6.69 11.94
CA ARG A 104 -6.75 7.10 12.95
C ARG A 104 -6.46 5.95 13.90
N ALA A 105 -5.37 5.25 13.66
CA ALA A 105 -4.92 4.12 14.47
C ALA A 105 -3.41 3.92 14.30
N ARG A 106 -2.78 3.17 15.22
CA ARG A 106 -1.47 2.58 14.96
C ARG A 106 -1.65 1.40 14.01
N ALA A 107 -0.69 1.18 13.11
CA ALA A 107 -0.72 0.12 12.11
C ALA A 107 -0.96 -1.27 12.75
N GLU A 108 -0.23 -1.59 13.80
CA GLU A 108 -0.31 -2.87 14.52
C GLU A 108 -1.71 -3.10 15.13
N LYS A 109 -2.31 -2.03 15.69
CA LYS A 109 -3.67 -2.11 16.24
C LYS A 109 -4.73 -2.28 15.16
N TYR A 110 -4.55 -1.62 14.00
CA TYR A 110 -5.44 -1.79 12.87
C TYR A 110 -5.41 -3.23 12.36
N VAL A 111 -4.21 -3.78 12.16
CA VAL A 111 -4.02 -5.15 11.71
C VAL A 111 -4.64 -6.15 12.71
N ALA A 112 -4.32 -6.04 13.99
CA ALA A 112 -4.84 -6.92 15.05
C ALA A 112 -6.38 -6.84 15.20
N SER A 113 -7.00 -5.71 14.87
CA SER A 113 -8.45 -5.55 15.01
C SER A 113 -9.27 -6.32 13.97
N GLY A 114 -8.66 -6.81 12.91
CA GLY A 114 -9.36 -7.43 11.78
C GLY A 114 -10.34 -6.47 11.06
N ALA A 115 -10.20 -5.16 11.27
CA ALA A 115 -11.12 -4.14 10.73
C ALA A 115 -11.20 -4.17 9.18
N ALA A 116 -10.17 -4.70 8.52
CA ALA A 116 -10.19 -4.94 7.08
C ALA A 116 -11.27 -5.95 6.66
N ARG A 117 -11.55 -6.96 7.50
CA ARG A 117 -12.55 -8.00 7.23
C ARG A 117 -13.99 -7.49 7.40
N SER A 118 -14.22 -6.56 8.31
CA SER A 118 -15.55 -5.98 8.54
C SER A 118 -16.03 -5.09 7.40
N ALA A 119 -15.12 -4.43 6.69
CA ALA A 119 -15.47 -3.54 5.59
C ALA A 119 -15.95 -4.31 4.34
N SER A 120 -15.40 -5.51 4.09
CA SER A 120 -15.81 -6.36 2.95
C SER A 120 -17.16 -7.06 3.15
N ASN A 121 -17.60 -7.26 4.40
CA ASN A 121 -18.87 -7.91 4.71
C ASN A 121 -20.09 -6.95 4.59
N ALA A 122 -19.87 -5.64 4.55
CA ALA A 122 -20.96 -4.67 4.45
C ALA A 122 -21.53 -4.58 3.02
N ASP A 123 -20.74 -4.93 1.99
CA ASP A 123 -21.13 -4.85 0.58
C ASP A 123 -21.54 -6.22 -0.01
N ALA A 124 -21.48 -7.30 0.76
CA ALA A 124 -21.67 -8.68 0.27
C ALA A 124 -23.14 -9.15 0.28
N ALA A 125 -24.09 -8.28 -0.02
CA ALA A 125 -25.45 -8.70 -0.33
C ALA A 125 -25.58 -8.95 -1.84
N GLY A 126 -24.99 -10.06 -2.35
CA GLY A 126 -25.34 -10.58 -3.67
C GLY A 126 -24.24 -10.69 -4.73
N GLY A 127 -23.01 -11.07 -4.38
CA GLY A 127 -21.95 -11.36 -5.36
C GLY A 127 -20.91 -12.32 -4.80
N SER A 128 -20.24 -13.08 -5.67
CA SER A 128 -19.10 -13.94 -5.34
C SER A 128 -18.20 -13.22 -4.31
N ALA A 129 -17.92 -13.88 -3.19
CA ALA A 129 -17.13 -13.32 -2.10
C ALA A 129 -15.74 -12.91 -2.65
N LYS A 130 -15.58 -11.63 -3.06
CA LYS A 130 -14.26 -11.07 -3.36
C LYS A 130 -13.41 -11.20 -2.09
N SER A 131 -12.16 -11.62 -2.25
CA SER A 131 -11.18 -11.72 -1.17
C SER A 131 -11.26 -10.49 -0.26
N ALA A 132 -11.24 -10.70 1.05
CA ALA A 132 -11.17 -9.60 2.02
C ALA A 132 -9.79 -8.90 2.01
N ALA A 133 -8.79 -9.51 1.38
CA ALA A 133 -7.42 -9.01 1.27
C ALA A 133 -7.33 -7.77 0.36
N PHE A 134 -6.32 -6.94 0.62
CA PHE A 134 -5.94 -5.85 -0.25
C PHE A 134 -5.05 -6.35 -1.40
N ASP A 135 -5.12 -5.68 -2.54
CA ASP A 135 -4.30 -6.01 -3.71
C ASP A 135 -2.89 -5.40 -3.57
N VAL A 136 -2.80 -4.18 -3.03
CA VAL A 136 -1.50 -3.52 -2.76
C VAL A 136 -1.49 -2.97 -1.34
N ILE A 137 -0.40 -3.23 -0.61
CA ILE A 137 -0.18 -2.72 0.76
C ILE A 137 1.13 -1.95 0.80
N PHE A 138 1.07 -0.66 1.15
CA PHE A 138 2.25 0.18 1.43
C PHE A 138 2.56 0.18 2.91
N ILE A 139 3.85 0.03 3.24
CA ILE A 139 4.38 0.05 4.61
C ILE A 139 5.63 0.93 4.62
N ASP A 140 5.51 2.17 5.09
CA ASP A 140 6.61 3.14 5.24
C ASP A 140 6.72 3.56 6.72
N PRO A 141 7.22 2.68 7.59
CA PRO A 141 7.28 2.93 9.02
C PRO A 141 8.37 3.95 9.37
N PRO A 142 8.26 4.67 10.49
CA PRO A 142 9.31 5.55 10.96
C PRO A 142 10.60 4.76 11.22
N TYR A 143 11.75 5.41 11.11
CA TYR A 143 13.08 4.77 11.30
C TYR A 143 13.25 4.06 12.65
N ALA A 144 12.52 4.49 13.68
CA ALA A 144 12.57 3.86 15.00
C ALA A 144 11.74 2.56 15.09
N PHE A 145 11.01 2.18 14.01
CA PHE A 145 10.27 0.93 13.97
C PHE A 145 11.23 -0.21 13.71
N ALA A 146 11.37 -1.13 14.66
CA ALA A 146 12.36 -2.20 14.60
C ALA A 146 12.06 -3.20 13.47
N THR A 147 13.08 -3.91 12.99
CA THR A 147 12.89 -4.93 11.94
C THR A 147 12.04 -6.08 12.44
N GLU A 148 12.18 -6.46 13.71
CA GLU A 148 11.38 -7.50 14.38
C GLU A 148 9.89 -7.12 14.42
N ASP A 149 9.57 -5.85 14.76
CA ASP A 149 8.21 -5.34 14.74
C ASP A 149 7.63 -5.33 13.33
N CYS A 150 8.46 -5.06 12.33
CA CYS A 150 8.09 -5.11 10.92
C CYS A 150 7.76 -6.55 10.49
N ASN A 151 8.61 -7.50 10.84
CA ASN A 151 8.41 -8.93 10.54
C ASN A 151 7.14 -9.46 11.23
N GLN A 152 6.88 -9.04 12.48
CA GLN A 152 5.65 -9.38 13.17
C GLN A 152 4.42 -8.78 12.48
N LEU A 153 4.49 -7.52 12.04
CA LEU A 153 3.40 -6.86 11.32
C LEU A 153 3.08 -7.59 10.00
N LEU A 154 4.11 -8.02 9.25
CA LEU A 154 3.94 -8.82 8.04
C LEU A 154 3.21 -10.13 8.33
N SER A 155 3.65 -10.86 9.36
CA SER A 155 3.04 -12.12 9.80
C SER A 155 1.59 -11.94 10.23
N ASP A 156 1.30 -10.89 10.99
CA ASP A 156 -0.05 -10.58 11.46
C ASP A 156 -0.99 -10.22 10.30
N MET A 157 -0.52 -9.52 9.27
CA MET A 157 -1.33 -9.20 8.08
C MET A 157 -1.76 -10.45 7.33
N VAL A 158 -0.88 -11.42 7.18
CA VAL A 158 -1.19 -12.71 6.55
C VAL A 158 -2.14 -13.53 7.43
N ALA A 159 -1.84 -13.65 8.72
CA ALA A 159 -2.65 -14.40 9.67
C ALA A 159 -4.10 -13.86 9.78
N HIS A 160 -4.28 -12.54 9.67
CA HIS A 160 -5.59 -11.91 9.71
C HIS A 160 -6.27 -11.79 8.34
N GLY A 161 -5.66 -12.28 7.25
CA GLY A 161 -6.21 -12.23 5.89
C GLY A 161 -6.31 -10.80 5.31
N ILE A 162 -5.46 -9.89 5.77
CA ILE A 162 -5.29 -8.54 5.22
C ILE A 162 -4.47 -8.60 3.94
N ALA A 163 -3.41 -9.42 3.96
CA ALA A 163 -2.68 -9.84 2.78
C ALA A 163 -3.10 -11.26 2.37
N GLY A 164 -3.27 -11.51 1.09
CA GLY A 164 -3.67 -12.80 0.49
C GLY A 164 -2.78 -13.15 -0.70
N GLY A 165 -3.07 -14.25 -1.39
CA GLY A 165 -2.22 -14.78 -2.46
C GLY A 165 -1.88 -13.78 -3.57
N ASN A 166 -2.76 -12.84 -3.85
CA ASN A 166 -2.61 -11.83 -4.92
C ASN A 166 -2.23 -10.45 -4.36
N THR A 167 -1.65 -10.39 -3.17
CA THR A 167 -1.26 -9.11 -2.55
C THR A 167 0.21 -8.81 -2.85
N THR A 168 0.47 -7.63 -3.39
CA THR A 168 1.82 -7.05 -3.44
C THR A 168 2.02 -6.15 -2.22
N ILE A 169 2.99 -6.46 -1.37
CA ILE A 169 3.40 -5.61 -0.25
C ILE A 169 4.64 -4.80 -0.67
N VAL A 170 4.56 -3.48 -0.55
CA VAL A 170 5.67 -2.55 -0.79
C VAL A 170 6.15 -2.03 0.56
N LEU A 171 7.31 -2.48 0.98
CA LEU A 171 7.91 -2.12 2.26
C LEU A 171 9.10 -1.18 2.06
N GLU A 172 8.99 0.05 2.57
CA GLU A 172 10.11 1.00 2.65
C GLU A 172 10.84 0.87 3.98
N ARG A 173 12.17 0.80 3.93
CA ARG A 173 13.05 0.78 5.11
C ARG A 173 14.25 1.68 4.88
N SER A 174 15.01 1.97 5.96
CA SER A 174 16.36 2.49 5.78
C SER A 174 17.22 1.43 5.09
N ALA A 175 18.07 1.85 4.15
CA ALA A 175 19.08 0.96 3.54
C ALA A 175 20.10 0.40 4.55
N ARG A 176 20.08 0.90 5.80
CA ARG A 176 20.91 0.41 6.92
C ARG A 176 20.17 -0.56 7.84
N SER A 177 18.86 -0.77 7.60
CA SER A 177 18.09 -1.75 8.37
C SER A 177 18.45 -3.16 7.92
N ASP A 178 18.33 -4.10 8.84
CA ASP A 178 18.42 -5.52 8.49
C ASP A 178 17.32 -5.89 7.49
N GLU A 179 17.62 -6.87 6.65
CA GLU A 179 16.68 -7.43 5.69
C GLU A 179 15.43 -7.95 6.39
N PRO A 180 14.22 -7.63 5.88
CA PRO A 180 13.00 -8.15 6.47
C PRO A 180 12.88 -9.66 6.24
N VAL A 181 12.24 -10.35 7.19
CA VAL A 181 11.93 -11.76 7.07
C VAL A 181 10.47 -11.91 6.65
N PRO A 182 10.19 -12.44 5.45
CA PRO A 182 8.82 -12.62 4.99
C PRO A 182 8.11 -13.71 5.81
N PRO A 183 6.78 -13.67 5.93
CA PRO A 183 5.99 -14.73 6.55
C PRO A 183 6.13 -16.07 5.80
N GLU A 184 5.77 -17.17 6.46
CA GLU A 184 5.70 -18.48 5.81
C GLU A 184 4.79 -18.46 4.56
N GLY A 185 5.27 -18.99 3.45
CA GLY A 185 4.59 -18.98 2.16
C GLY A 185 4.71 -17.66 1.39
N TRP A 186 5.54 -16.73 1.86
CA TRP A 186 5.84 -15.46 1.21
C TRP A 186 7.32 -15.35 0.89
N VAL A 187 7.65 -14.58 -0.12
CA VAL A 187 9.04 -14.36 -0.58
C VAL A 187 9.34 -12.87 -0.71
N LEU A 188 10.60 -12.53 -0.51
CA LEU A 188 11.14 -11.25 -0.94
C LEU A 188 11.33 -11.36 -2.46
N GLY A 189 10.48 -10.68 -3.22
CA GLY A 189 10.58 -10.58 -4.66
C GLY A 189 11.71 -9.65 -5.08
N GLU A 190 11.38 -8.46 -5.57
CA GLU A 190 12.40 -7.47 -5.92
C GLU A 190 12.82 -6.62 -4.72
N HIS A 191 14.08 -6.16 -4.76
CA HIS A 191 14.65 -5.18 -3.86
C HIS A 191 15.31 -4.05 -4.66
N ARG A 192 15.09 -2.80 -4.24
CA ARG A 192 15.67 -1.63 -4.90
C ARG A 192 16.11 -0.59 -3.88
N ASP A 193 17.34 -0.09 -4.05
CA ASP A 193 17.89 0.98 -3.23
C ASP A 193 17.74 2.34 -3.89
N TYR A 194 17.24 3.30 -3.12
CA TYR A 194 17.09 4.71 -3.51
C TYR A 194 17.81 5.60 -2.49
N GLY A 195 19.15 5.64 -2.58
CA GLY A 195 19.99 6.37 -1.63
C GLY A 195 19.96 5.75 -0.24
N GLU A 196 19.33 6.43 0.73
CA GLU A 196 19.21 5.91 2.10
C GLU A 196 17.93 5.07 2.34
N THR A 197 17.14 4.84 1.30
CA THR A 197 15.88 4.08 1.36
C THR A 197 16.02 2.79 0.57
N ALA A 198 15.70 1.66 1.20
CA ALA A 198 15.52 0.36 0.58
C ALA A 198 14.02 0.09 0.40
N VAL A 199 13.62 -0.36 -0.76
CA VAL A 199 12.23 -0.75 -1.08
C VAL A 199 12.21 -2.25 -1.40
N TRP A 200 11.41 -2.97 -0.64
CA TRP A 200 11.21 -4.40 -0.79
C TRP A 200 9.80 -4.66 -1.33
N TYR A 201 9.71 -5.52 -2.34
CA TYR A 201 8.44 -6.03 -2.83
C TYR A 201 8.29 -7.46 -2.33
N ILE A 202 7.20 -7.73 -1.60
CA ILE A 202 6.97 -9.00 -0.92
C ILE A 202 5.68 -9.59 -1.48
N GLU A 203 5.74 -10.83 -1.92
CA GLU A 203 4.67 -11.51 -2.66
C GLU A 203 4.46 -12.93 -2.13
N SER A 204 3.31 -13.51 -2.43
CA SER A 204 3.07 -14.93 -2.12
C SER A 204 3.94 -15.83 -3.00
N ALA A 205 4.55 -16.86 -2.38
CA ALA A 205 5.38 -17.83 -3.09
C ALA A 205 4.60 -18.63 -4.17
N LEU A 206 3.28 -18.71 -4.07
CA LEU A 206 2.44 -19.43 -5.03
C LEU A 206 2.37 -18.71 -6.39
N GLU A 207 2.37 -17.36 -6.42
CA GLU A 207 2.34 -16.60 -7.68
C GLU A 207 3.67 -16.67 -8.45
N THR A 208 4.80 -16.73 -7.72
CA THR A 208 6.13 -16.81 -8.34
C THR A 208 6.34 -18.12 -9.11
N SER A 209 5.64 -19.20 -8.75
CA SER A 209 5.76 -20.49 -9.45
C SER A 209 4.99 -20.53 -10.77
N GLU A 210 3.83 -19.88 -10.86
CA GLU A 210 3.02 -19.83 -12.10
C GLU A 210 3.64 -18.94 -13.17
N ALA A 211 4.27 -17.82 -12.78
CA ALA A 211 4.95 -16.91 -13.70
C ALA A 211 6.20 -17.54 -14.36
N SER A 212 6.88 -18.49 -13.68
CA SER A 212 8.05 -19.18 -14.21
C SER A 212 7.70 -20.29 -15.20
N GLU A 213 6.52 -20.92 -15.10
CA GLU A 213 6.09 -21.99 -16.00
C GLU A 213 5.58 -21.47 -17.36
N THR A 214 5.04 -20.26 -17.42
CA THR A 214 4.56 -19.66 -18.68
C THR A 214 5.68 -19.11 -19.58
N SER A 215 6.89 -18.87 -19.04
CA SER A 215 8.05 -18.39 -19.83
C SER A 215 8.86 -19.51 -20.51
N GLY A 216 8.57 -20.80 -20.22
CA GLY A 216 9.32 -21.95 -20.71
C GLY A 216 8.74 -22.67 -21.93
N ALA A 217 7.61 -22.23 -22.49
CA ALA A 217 6.88 -22.97 -23.52
C ALA A 217 6.80 -22.26 -24.88
N THR A 218 7.93 -21.74 -25.39
CA THR A 218 8.04 -21.35 -26.80
C THR A 218 9.48 -21.50 -27.27
N ASP A 219 9.89 -22.75 -27.52
CA ASP A 219 10.94 -23.09 -28.48
C ASP A 219 10.78 -24.59 -28.87
N GLU A 220 9.96 -24.87 -29.87
CA GLU A 220 10.06 -25.99 -30.81
C GLU A 220 9.56 -25.55 -32.18
#